data_1927297f7fee673e241cb3a2d496e5d9
#
_entry.id   1927297f7fee673e241cb3a2d496e5d9
#
_cell.length_a   1.000
_cell.length_b   1.000
_cell.length_c   1.000
_cell.angle_alpha   90.00
_cell.angle_beta   90.00
_cell.angle_gamma   90.00
#
_symmetry.space_group_name_H-M   'P 1'
#
loop_
_entity.id
_entity.type
_entity.pdbx_description
1 polymer ?
#
loop_
_entity_poly.entity_id
_entity_poly.type
_entity_poly.pdbx_seq_one_letter_code
_entity_poly.pdbx_strand_id
1 'polypeptide(L)'
;MAASRRRGSLRPRLERAVGQVLAWEGARARVELTLLDAHAMRRLNRRATGRRGLTDVLAFALPQPDGALLGDVYICPAAAARWVKNGARARGNGGGVEEELVRLAVHGTLHVLGYDHPDGPGRTRSVMWGRQERYVRRLLRGGADR
;
A
#
# COMPACT_ATOMS: atom_id res chain seq x y z
N MET A 1 20.68 -0.47 17.29
CA MET A 1 21.17 0.49 16.28
C MET A 1 20.69 0.18 14.87
N ALA A 2 20.81 -1.07 14.40
CA ALA A 2 20.36 -1.45 13.06
C ALA A 2 18.85 -1.33 12.87
N ALA A 3 18.03 -1.62 13.88
CA ALA A 3 16.57 -1.52 13.80
C ALA A 3 16.07 -0.08 13.64
N SER A 4 16.77 0.89 14.25
CA SER A 4 16.39 2.30 14.16
C SER A 4 16.66 2.87 12.76
N ARG A 5 17.77 2.46 12.14
CA ARG A 5 18.11 2.90 10.78
C ARG A 5 17.12 2.34 9.74
N ARG A 6 16.64 1.10 9.94
CA ARG A 6 15.67 0.48 9.04
C ARG A 6 14.32 1.18 9.12
N ARG A 7 13.87 1.61 10.30
CA ARG A 7 12.63 2.36 10.46
C ARG A 7 12.71 3.72 9.78
N GLY A 8 13.86 4.39 9.87
CA GLY A 8 14.06 5.68 9.23
C GLY A 8 14.06 5.62 7.70
N SER A 9 14.39 4.46 7.10
CA SER A 9 14.42 4.30 5.64
C SER A 9 13.10 3.80 5.06
N LEU A 10 12.21 3.25 5.87
CA LEU A 10 10.97 2.65 5.41
C LEU A 10 10.02 3.69 4.80
N ARG A 11 9.71 4.74 5.54
CA ARG A 11 8.78 5.77 5.09
C ARG A 11 9.20 6.41 3.77
N PRO A 12 10.43 6.90 3.60
CA PRO A 12 10.87 7.45 2.33
C PRO A 12 10.77 6.44 1.18
N ARG A 13 11.05 5.18 1.45
CA ARG A 13 10.94 4.12 0.44
C ARG A 13 9.50 3.94 -0.03
N LEU A 14 8.55 3.93 0.91
CA LEU A 14 7.13 3.80 0.57
C LEU A 14 6.60 5.07 -0.12
N GLU A 15 7.05 6.24 0.29
CA GLU A 15 6.68 7.48 -0.37
C GLU A 15 7.21 7.53 -1.80
N ARG A 16 8.41 7.03 -2.05
CA ARG A 16 8.94 6.91 -3.42
C ARG A 16 8.11 5.94 -4.26
N ALA A 17 7.66 4.84 -3.67
CA ALA A 17 6.79 3.90 -4.37
C ALA A 17 5.49 4.56 -4.80
N VAL A 18 4.87 5.32 -3.90
CA VAL A 18 3.65 6.10 -4.21
C VAL A 18 3.92 7.07 -5.36
N GLY A 19 4.97 7.87 -5.26
CA GLY A 19 5.33 8.85 -6.28
C GLY A 19 5.60 8.21 -7.63
N GLN A 20 6.25 7.06 -7.65
CA GLN A 20 6.57 6.34 -8.87
C GLN A 20 5.31 5.80 -9.56
N VAL A 21 4.38 5.25 -8.78
CA VAL A 21 3.09 4.79 -9.33
C VAL A 21 2.32 5.95 -9.94
N LEU A 22 2.27 7.08 -9.26
CA LEU A 22 1.59 8.26 -9.79
C LEU A 22 2.22 8.70 -11.13
N ALA A 23 3.55 8.67 -11.21
CA ALA A 23 4.25 9.03 -12.45
C ALA A 23 3.96 8.03 -13.56
N TRP A 24 4.03 6.74 -13.29
CA TRP A 24 3.73 5.70 -14.29
C TRP A 24 2.29 5.74 -14.78
N GLU A 25 1.37 6.14 -13.91
CA GLU A 25 -0.04 6.28 -14.27
C GLU A 25 -0.35 7.62 -14.94
N GLY A 26 0.61 8.54 -15.00
CA GLY A 26 0.37 9.87 -15.54
C GLY A 26 -0.70 10.62 -14.75
N ALA A 27 -0.79 10.36 -13.45
CA ALA A 27 -1.90 10.83 -12.64
C ALA A 27 -1.64 12.24 -12.10
N ARG A 28 -2.66 13.08 -12.18
CA ARG A 28 -2.68 14.38 -11.53
C ARG A 28 -3.28 14.20 -10.15
N ALA A 29 -2.45 13.76 -9.22
CA ALA A 29 -2.89 13.41 -7.89
C ALA A 29 -1.80 13.69 -6.86
N ARG A 30 -2.22 13.94 -5.65
CA ARG A 30 -1.34 14.06 -4.49
C ARG A 30 -1.79 13.04 -3.47
N VAL A 31 -0.89 12.15 -3.08
CA VAL A 31 -1.19 11.08 -2.14
C VAL A 31 -0.27 11.21 -0.94
N GLU A 32 -0.89 11.31 0.24
CA GLU A 32 -0.17 11.32 1.50
C GLU A 32 -0.18 9.93 2.11
N LEU A 33 1.00 9.45 2.49
CA LEU A 33 1.17 8.15 3.10
C LEU A 33 1.39 8.30 4.59
N THR A 34 0.61 7.58 5.40
CA THR A 34 0.72 7.61 6.85
C THR A 34 0.88 6.18 7.38
N LEU A 35 1.87 5.99 8.24
CA LEU A 35 2.06 4.72 8.93
C LEU A 35 1.38 4.77 10.29
N LEU A 36 0.56 3.78 10.58
CA LEU A 36 -0.19 3.69 11.83
C LEU A 36 0.18 2.43 12.60
N ASP A 37 0.14 2.53 13.93
CA ASP A 37 0.21 1.34 14.78
C ASP A 37 -1.14 0.59 14.74
N ALA A 38 -1.16 -0.59 15.33
CA ALA A 38 -2.35 -1.46 15.29
C ALA A 38 -3.56 -0.81 15.95
N HIS A 39 -3.35 -0.12 17.06
CA HIS A 39 -4.44 0.54 17.80
C HIS A 39 -5.07 1.67 16.95
N ALA A 40 -4.23 2.52 16.38
CA ALA A 40 -4.69 3.62 15.53
C ALA A 40 -5.39 3.10 14.27
N MET A 41 -4.87 2.02 13.66
CA MET A 41 -5.51 1.44 12.48
C MET A 41 -6.88 0.84 12.79
N ARG A 42 -7.03 0.17 13.93
CA ARG A 42 -8.35 -0.34 14.35
C ARG A 42 -9.36 0.79 14.50
N ARG A 43 -8.95 1.88 15.13
CA ARG A 43 -9.82 3.05 15.32
C ARG A 43 -10.21 3.67 13.99
N LEU A 44 -9.26 3.85 13.10
CA LEU A 44 -9.53 4.41 11.79
C LEU A 44 -10.46 3.51 10.98
N ASN A 45 -10.21 2.21 10.98
CA ASN A 45 -11.03 1.25 10.26
C ASN A 45 -12.50 1.30 10.74
N ARG A 46 -12.69 1.30 12.04
CA ARG A 46 -14.04 1.41 12.62
C ARG A 46 -14.73 2.71 12.23
N ARG A 47 -14.01 3.81 12.28
CA ARG A 47 -14.55 5.14 12.01
C ARG A 47 -14.87 5.33 10.52
N ALA A 48 -14.00 4.86 9.65
CA ALA A 48 -14.12 5.09 8.22
C ALA A 48 -15.00 4.06 7.52
N THR A 49 -14.98 2.79 7.95
CA THR A 49 -15.68 1.70 7.27
C THR A 49 -16.77 1.05 8.10
N GLY A 50 -16.82 1.34 9.40
CA GLY A 50 -17.72 0.67 10.34
C GLY A 50 -17.28 -0.74 10.72
N ARG A 51 -16.22 -1.23 10.11
CA ARG A 51 -15.70 -2.58 10.38
C ARG A 51 -14.85 -2.59 11.66
N ARG A 52 -15.04 -3.63 12.45
CA ARG A 52 -14.21 -3.86 13.64
C ARG A 52 -13.05 -4.78 13.24
N GLY A 53 -11.89 -4.48 13.77
CA GLY A 53 -10.73 -5.31 13.58
C GLY A 53 -9.58 -4.57 12.93
N LEU A 54 -8.51 -5.31 12.76
CA LEU A 54 -7.27 -4.79 12.22
C LEU A 54 -7.23 -5.01 10.70
N THR A 55 -6.85 -3.97 9.99
CA THR A 55 -6.55 -4.08 8.56
C THR A 55 -5.14 -3.55 8.32
N ASP A 56 -4.55 -3.92 7.19
CA ASP A 56 -3.18 -3.51 6.85
C ASP A 56 -3.11 -2.22 6.05
N VAL A 57 -4.15 -1.90 5.28
CA VAL A 57 -4.17 -0.70 4.44
C VAL A 57 -5.58 -0.14 4.32
N LEU A 58 -5.68 1.18 4.32
CA LEU A 58 -6.90 1.92 3.98
C LEU A 58 -6.52 3.05 3.03
N ALA A 59 -7.33 3.26 2.01
CA ALA A 59 -7.09 4.31 1.02
C ALA A 59 -8.37 5.13 0.81
N PHE A 60 -8.20 6.45 0.74
CA PHE A 60 -9.32 7.37 0.54
C PHE A 60 -8.95 8.37 -0.54
N ALA A 61 -9.93 8.66 -1.40
CA ALA A 61 -9.75 9.64 -2.47
C ALA A 61 -10.73 10.79 -2.28
N LEU A 62 -10.24 11.99 -2.48
CA LEU A 62 -11.05 13.21 -2.43
C LEU A 62 -10.85 13.98 -3.73
N PRO A 63 -11.77 13.82 -4.70
CA PRO A 63 -11.67 14.56 -5.96
C PRO A 63 -11.76 16.06 -5.72
N GLN A 64 -10.95 16.82 -6.45
CA GLN A 64 -10.92 18.28 -6.38
C GLN A 64 -11.69 18.89 -7.55
N PRO A 65 -12.20 20.13 -7.41
CA PRO A 65 -12.97 20.77 -8.47
C PRO A 65 -12.23 20.93 -9.80
N ASP A 66 -10.90 21.01 -9.76
CA ASP A 66 -10.05 21.16 -10.95
C ASP A 66 -9.70 19.83 -11.62
N GLY A 67 -10.29 18.71 -11.15
CA GLY A 67 -10.03 17.38 -11.69
C GLY A 67 -8.85 16.65 -11.06
N ALA A 68 -8.08 17.31 -10.19
CA ALA A 68 -7.01 16.66 -9.46
C ALA A 68 -7.58 15.78 -8.34
N LEU A 69 -6.79 14.82 -7.86
CA LEU A 69 -7.15 13.97 -6.73
C LEU A 69 -6.25 14.25 -5.54
N LEU A 70 -6.85 14.37 -4.37
CA LEU A 70 -6.12 14.24 -3.13
C LEU A 70 -6.42 12.86 -2.56
N GLY A 71 -5.41 12.17 -2.09
CA GLY A 71 -5.60 10.84 -1.52
C GLY A 71 -4.82 10.64 -0.24
N ASP A 72 -5.34 9.76 0.59
CA ASP A 72 -4.66 9.30 1.79
C ASP A 72 -4.52 7.80 1.73
N VAL A 73 -3.32 7.31 2.01
CA VAL A 73 -3.04 5.88 2.14
C VAL A 73 -2.49 5.66 3.54
N TYR A 74 -3.20 4.87 4.33
CA TYR A 74 -2.82 4.50 5.69
C TYR A 74 -2.38 3.06 5.70
N ILE A 75 -1.18 2.80 6.20
CA ILE A 75 -0.60 1.46 6.27
C ILE A 75 -0.25 1.13 7.71
N CYS A 76 -0.58 -0.08 8.13
CA CYS A 76 -0.23 -0.61 9.44
C CYS A 76 0.86 -1.68 9.27
N PRO A 77 2.14 -1.34 9.52
CA PRO A 77 3.21 -2.33 9.38
C PRO A 77 3.05 -3.55 10.28
N ALA A 78 2.50 -3.37 11.48
CA ALA A 78 2.25 -4.49 12.39
C ALA A 78 1.27 -5.50 11.82
N ALA A 79 0.20 -5.03 11.16
CA ALA A 79 -0.76 -5.92 10.51
C ALA A 79 -0.12 -6.65 9.31
N ALA A 80 0.65 -5.94 8.50
CA ALA A 80 1.36 -6.54 7.37
C ALA A 80 2.32 -7.64 7.86
N ALA A 81 3.05 -7.39 8.93
CA ALA A 81 3.97 -8.36 9.51
C ALA A 81 3.24 -9.62 9.99
N ARG A 82 2.06 -9.48 10.59
CA ARG A 82 1.25 -10.62 11.02
C ARG A 82 0.80 -11.48 9.85
N TRP A 83 0.33 -10.85 8.77
CA TRP A 83 -0.11 -11.58 7.58
C TRP A 83 1.04 -12.35 6.94
N VAL A 84 2.21 -11.75 6.83
CA VAL A 84 3.40 -12.41 6.27
C VAL A 84 3.84 -13.56 7.18
N LYS A 85 3.92 -13.34 8.49
CA LYS A 85 4.32 -14.36 9.46
C LYS A 85 3.39 -15.57 9.46
N ASN A 86 2.09 -15.34 9.30
CA ASN A 86 1.10 -16.42 9.30
C ASN A 86 0.99 -17.14 7.95
N GLY A 87 1.81 -16.76 6.96
CA GLY A 87 1.80 -17.39 5.65
C GLY A 87 0.59 -17.02 4.79
N ALA A 88 -0.29 -16.15 5.28
CA ALA A 88 -1.50 -15.77 4.53
C ALA A 88 -1.18 -15.11 3.19
N ARG A 89 0.00 -14.52 3.07
CA ARG A 89 0.46 -13.85 1.85
C ARG A 89 1.78 -14.40 1.32
N ALA A 90 2.18 -15.56 1.78
CA ALA A 90 3.40 -16.23 1.33
C ALA A 90 3.31 -16.72 -0.12
N ARG A 91 2.44 -16.14 -0.92
CA ARG A 91 2.22 -16.60 -2.28
C ARG A 91 3.35 -16.19 -3.21
N GLY A 92 4.22 -17.13 -3.44
CA GLY A 92 4.99 -17.19 -4.67
C GLY A 92 6.27 -16.39 -4.73
N ASN A 93 6.50 -15.40 -3.90
CA ASN A 93 7.64 -14.52 -4.12
C ASN A 93 8.68 -14.49 -3.00
N GLY A 94 8.43 -15.21 -1.92
CA GLY A 94 9.38 -15.27 -0.81
C GLY A 94 9.75 -13.92 -0.22
N GLY A 95 9.04 -12.86 -0.59
CA GLY A 95 9.29 -11.52 -0.11
C GLY A 95 8.89 -11.37 1.35
N GLY A 96 9.68 -10.65 2.12
CA GLY A 96 9.40 -10.38 3.51
C GLY A 96 8.41 -9.24 3.70
N VAL A 97 8.41 -8.71 4.92
CA VAL A 97 7.52 -7.62 5.30
C VAL A 97 7.73 -6.36 4.45
N GLU A 98 8.99 -6.04 4.13
CA GLU A 98 9.30 -4.86 3.33
C GLU A 98 8.65 -4.92 1.94
N GLU A 99 8.71 -6.07 1.27
CA GLU A 99 8.06 -6.26 -0.02
C GLU A 99 6.54 -6.12 0.13
N GLU A 100 5.96 -6.68 1.19
CA GLU A 100 4.52 -6.54 1.44
C GLU A 100 4.13 -5.08 1.68
N LEU A 101 4.95 -4.31 2.39
CA LEU A 101 4.68 -2.89 2.61
C LEU A 101 4.73 -2.09 1.30
N VAL A 102 5.67 -2.39 0.42
CA VAL A 102 5.71 -1.80 -0.91
C VAL A 102 4.43 -2.14 -1.68
N ARG A 103 4.01 -3.40 -1.60
CA ARG A 103 2.77 -3.85 -2.25
C ARG A 103 1.55 -3.08 -1.75
N LEU A 104 1.46 -2.85 -0.44
CA LEU A 104 0.36 -2.08 0.15
C LEU A 104 0.38 -0.62 -0.28
N ALA A 105 1.55 -0.01 -0.40
CA ALA A 105 1.67 1.36 -0.89
C ALA A 105 1.20 1.47 -2.35
N VAL A 106 1.58 0.54 -3.19
CA VAL A 106 1.11 0.47 -4.59
C VAL A 106 -0.40 0.25 -4.64
N HIS A 107 -0.89 -0.71 -3.88
CA HIS A 107 -2.31 -1.07 -3.81
C HIS A 107 -3.17 0.12 -3.40
N GLY A 108 -2.80 0.78 -2.31
CA GLY A 108 -3.53 1.95 -1.82
C GLY A 108 -3.53 3.09 -2.83
N THR A 109 -2.40 3.33 -3.49
CA THR A 109 -2.30 4.37 -4.52
C THR A 109 -3.21 4.08 -5.70
N LEU A 110 -3.26 2.82 -6.16
CA LEU A 110 -4.15 2.43 -7.25
C LEU A 110 -5.63 2.62 -6.86
N HIS A 111 -6.00 2.30 -5.62
CA HIS A 111 -7.35 2.59 -5.12
C HIS A 111 -7.68 4.08 -5.16
N VAL A 112 -6.75 4.94 -4.74
CA VAL A 112 -6.94 6.39 -4.82
C VAL A 112 -7.23 6.81 -6.26
N LEU A 113 -6.55 6.18 -7.22
CA LEU A 113 -6.72 6.49 -8.65
C LEU A 113 -7.98 5.89 -9.26
N GLY A 114 -8.78 5.16 -8.48
CA GLY A 114 -10.06 4.63 -8.93
C GLY A 114 -10.08 3.17 -9.33
N TYR A 115 -8.96 2.48 -9.24
CA TYR A 115 -8.93 1.04 -9.46
C TYR A 115 -9.67 0.32 -8.34
N ASP A 116 -10.33 -0.76 -8.68
CA ASP A 116 -11.06 -1.57 -7.72
C ASP A 116 -10.87 -3.05 -8.03
N HIS A 117 -11.17 -3.90 -7.06
CA HIS A 117 -11.09 -5.35 -7.21
C HIS A 117 -12.21 -5.99 -6.41
N PRO A 118 -12.70 -7.16 -6.85
CA PRO A 118 -13.67 -7.90 -6.04
C PRO A 118 -13.00 -8.45 -4.78
N ASP A 119 -13.78 -8.62 -3.73
CA ASP A 119 -13.35 -9.36 -2.56
C ASP A 119 -13.38 -10.86 -2.86
N GLY A 120 -12.48 -11.62 -2.23
CA GLY A 120 -12.43 -13.06 -2.41
C GLY A 120 -11.66 -13.54 -3.63
N PRO A 121 -12.05 -14.69 -4.24
CA PRO A 121 -11.21 -15.39 -5.23
C PRO A 121 -10.89 -14.59 -6.51
N GLY A 122 -11.76 -13.70 -6.93
CA GLY A 122 -11.55 -12.90 -8.13
C GLY A 122 -10.52 -11.78 -7.96
N ARG A 123 -10.08 -11.51 -6.74
CA ARG A 123 -9.16 -10.43 -6.44
C ARG A 123 -7.85 -10.55 -7.21
N THR A 124 -7.23 -11.72 -7.19
CA THR A 124 -5.92 -11.96 -7.82
C THR A 124 -6.00 -12.10 -9.34
N ARG A 125 -7.20 -12.13 -9.91
CA ARG A 125 -7.44 -12.18 -11.35
C ARG A 125 -7.89 -10.83 -11.91
N SER A 126 -7.98 -9.81 -11.06
CA SER A 126 -8.44 -8.48 -11.47
C SER A 126 -7.36 -7.72 -12.24
N VAL A 127 -7.78 -6.74 -13.03
CA VAL A 127 -6.88 -5.82 -13.72
C VAL A 127 -6.01 -5.08 -12.72
N MET A 128 -6.60 -4.64 -11.61
CA MET A 128 -5.88 -3.95 -10.55
C MET A 128 -4.74 -4.80 -9.99
N TRP A 129 -5.00 -6.08 -9.73
CA TRP A 129 -3.97 -6.99 -9.20
C TRP A 129 -2.79 -7.13 -10.17
N GLY A 130 -3.08 -7.35 -11.45
CA GLY A 130 -2.03 -7.48 -12.45
C GLY A 130 -1.16 -6.23 -12.55
N ARG A 131 -1.77 -5.06 -12.51
CA ARG A 131 -1.06 -3.79 -12.55
C ARG A 131 -0.24 -3.58 -11.28
N GLN A 132 -0.82 -3.86 -10.14
CA GLN A 132 -0.14 -3.80 -8.84
C GLN A 132 1.13 -4.65 -8.83
N GLU A 133 1.03 -5.91 -9.22
CA GLU A 133 2.18 -6.82 -9.17
C GLU A 133 3.25 -6.44 -10.18
N ARG A 134 2.88 -5.89 -11.33
CA ARG A 134 3.83 -5.36 -12.30
C ARG A 134 4.63 -4.20 -11.71
N TYR A 135 3.96 -3.27 -11.04
CA TYR A 135 4.63 -2.13 -10.41
C TYR A 135 5.50 -2.56 -9.24
N VAL A 136 5.03 -3.49 -8.42
CA VAL A 136 5.83 -4.03 -7.30
C VAL A 136 7.13 -4.64 -7.84
N ARG A 137 7.05 -5.49 -8.86
CA ARG A 137 8.25 -6.09 -9.46
C ARG A 137 9.21 -5.04 -9.99
N ARG A 138 8.69 -4.01 -10.62
CA ARG A 138 9.50 -2.92 -11.18
C ARG A 138 10.20 -2.12 -10.08
N LEU A 139 9.49 -1.82 -8.99
CA LEU A 139 10.05 -1.11 -7.84
C LEU A 139 11.15 -1.93 -7.16
N LEU A 140 10.94 -3.22 -6.98
CA LEU A 140 11.92 -4.08 -6.34
C LEU A 140 13.19 -4.24 -7.19
N ARG A 141 13.07 -4.30 -8.49
CA ARG A 141 14.24 -4.35 -9.39
C ARG A 141 15.04 -3.06 -9.36
N GLY A 142 14.36 -1.91 -9.34
CA GLY A 142 15.05 -0.62 -9.25
C GLY A 142 15.83 -0.44 -7.97
N GLY A 143 15.43 -1.10 -6.88
CA GLY A 143 16.15 -1.09 -5.61
C GLY A 143 17.43 -1.90 -5.61
N ALA A 144 17.57 -2.85 -6.53
CA ALA A 144 18.75 -3.71 -6.62
C ALA A 144 19.92 -3.04 -7.35
N ASP A 145 19.65 -2.01 -8.13
CA ASP A 145 20.67 -1.30 -8.92
C ASP A 145 21.29 -0.09 -8.19
N ARG A 146 21.02 0.02 -6.92
CA ARG A 146 21.57 1.06 -6.06
C ARG A 146 22.27 0.43 -4.85
#